data_ba7fcfb3aece12f2983de36587e3b5e6
#
_entry.id   ba7fcfb3aece12f2983de36587e3b5e6
#
_cell.length_a   1.000
_cell.length_b   1.000
_cell.length_c   1.000
_cell.angle_alpha   90.00
_cell.angle_beta   90.00
_cell.angle_gamma   90.00
#
_symmetry.space_group_name_H-M   'P 1'
#
loop_
_entity.id
_entity.type
_entity.pdbx_description
1 polymer ?
#
loop_
_entity_poly.entity_id
_entity_poly.type
_entity_poly.pdbx_seq_one_letter_code
_entity_poly.pdbx_strand_id
1 'polypeptide(L)'
;MAIAFPGESTEYRAARNRLLEQEIELRRAMEAVAAARRRLPPGGIVPQDYMFQAQDPGGGLAEVRLSELFAPGKDSLLIYSMMFRRASDDDSPGPRDGQTALLPLAEGPCPSCTAFLDQLDSAAEHASQRVNLAVAAKAPIERILTFAAERGWRRRACCHRPGPPITTTTWPRPPKASSSRC
;
A
#
# COMPACT_ATOMS: atom_id res chain seq x y z
N MET A 1 17.28 -8.60 -33.80
CA MET A 1 17.04 -7.41 -34.64
C MET A 1 16.84 -6.22 -33.71
N ALA A 2 17.69 -5.21 -33.76
CA ALA A 2 17.50 -4.01 -32.93
C ALA A 2 16.35 -3.18 -33.53
N ILE A 3 15.38 -2.81 -32.71
CA ILE A 3 14.27 -1.94 -33.13
C ILE A 3 14.83 -0.51 -33.22
N ALA A 4 14.80 0.08 -34.41
CA ALA A 4 15.15 1.48 -34.64
C ALA A 4 13.89 2.26 -35.04
N PHE A 5 13.75 3.49 -34.54
CA PHE A 5 12.64 4.35 -34.89
C PHE A 5 13.02 5.26 -36.07
N PRO A 6 12.09 5.54 -36.99
CA PRO A 6 12.36 6.45 -38.08
C PRO A 6 12.83 7.83 -37.57
N GLY A 7 13.91 8.34 -38.15
CA GLY A 7 14.42 9.68 -37.81
C GLY A 7 15.28 9.79 -36.55
N GLU A 8 15.56 8.71 -35.81
CA GLU A 8 16.46 8.79 -34.68
C GLU A 8 17.93 8.92 -35.12
N SER A 9 18.70 9.69 -34.35
CA SER A 9 20.14 9.83 -34.59
C SER A 9 20.93 8.59 -34.11
N THR A 10 22.10 8.37 -34.69
CA THR A 10 23.03 7.32 -34.25
C THR A 10 23.46 7.52 -32.81
N GLU A 11 23.61 8.76 -32.36
CA GLU A 11 23.97 9.13 -31.00
C GLU A 11 22.86 8.73 -30.02
N TYR A 12 21.60 9.09 -30.33
CA TYR A 12 20.43 8.69 -29.54
C TYR A 12 20.35 7.16 -29.43
N ARG A 13 20.50 6.45 -30.56
CA ARG A 13 20.46 4.99 -30.59
C ARG A 13 21.55 4.37 -29.69
N ALA A 14 22.76 4.89 -29.76
CA ALA A 14 23.86 4.42 -28.91
C ALA A 14 23.57 4.68 -27.40
N ALA A 15 23.04 5.85 -27.07
CA ALA A 15 22.65 6.17 -25.71
C ALA A 15 21.50 5.27 -25.20
N ARG A 16 20.48 5.03 -26.05
CA ARG A 16 19.36 4.16 -25.71
C ARG A 16 19.78 2.70 -25.49
N ASN A 17 20.72 2.21 -26.29
CA ASN A 17 21.26 0.86 -26.10
C ASN A 17 22.01 0.73 -24.77
N ARG A 18 22.85 1.71 -24.40
CA ARG A 18 23.50 1.72 -23.08
C ARG A 18 22.49 1.76 -21.93
N LEU A 19 21.43 2.56 -22.07
CA LEU A 19 20.35 2.58 -21.08
C LEU A 19 19.65 1.23 -20.96
N LEU A 20 19.37 0.56 -22.10
CA LEU A 20 18.76 -0.76 -22.09
C LEU A 20 19.61 -1.80 -21.35
N GLU A 21 20.92 -1.74 -21.49
CA GLU A 21 21.82 -2.61 -20.74
C GLU A 21 21.67 -2.40 -19.21
N GLN A 22 21.60 -1.13 -18.77
CA GLN A 22 21.37 -0.80 -17.37
C GLN A 22 19.98 -1.24 -16.87
N GLU A 23 18.94 -1.09 -17.70
CA GLU A 23 17.58 -1.58 -17.38
C GLU A 23 17.55 -3.11 -17.22
N ILE A 24 18.30 -3.84 -18.04
CA ILE A 24 18.44 -5.30 -17.93
C ILE A 24 19.16 -5.69 -16.63
N GLU A 25 20.25 -5.01 -16.29
CA GLU A 25 20.96 -5.24 -15.03
C GLU A 25 20.09 -4.95 -13.81
N LEU A 26 19.33 -3.86 -13.82
CA LEU A 26 18.37 -3.52 -12.76
C LEU A 26 17.34 -4.63 -12.59
N ARG A 27 16.77 -5.14 -13.68
CA ARG A 27 15.81 -6.25 -13.63
C ARG A 27 16.43 -7.50 -12.98
N ARG A 28 17.64 -7.86 -13.36
CA ARG A 28 18.36 -9.01 -12.77
C ARG A 28 18.59 -8.81 -11.27
N ALA A 29 18.97 -7.60 -10.87
CA ALA A 29 19.13 -7.26 -9.45
C ALA A 29 17.80 -7.38 -8.68
N MET A 30 16.69 -6.90 -9.23
CA MET A 30 15.37 -7.05 -8.63
C MET A 30 14.95 -8.52 -8.47
N GLU A 31 15.22 -9.34 -9.46
CA GLU A 31 14.96 -10.80 -9.42
C GLU A 31 15.81 -11.49 -8.35
N ALA A 32 17.07 -11.11 -8.22
CA ALA A 32 17.96 -11.63 -7.18
C ALA A 32 17.47 -11.26 -5.77
N VAL A 33 17.03 -10.02 -5.57
CA VAL A 33 16.43 -9.57 -4.29
C VAL A 33 15.12 -10.32 -4.01
N ALA A 34 14.28 -10.52 -4.99
CA ALA A 34 13.05 -11.29 -4.83
C ALA A 34 13.34 -12.75 -4.46
N ALA A 35 14.37 -13.36 -5.08
CA ALA A 35 14.80 -14.69 -4.74
C ALA A 35 15.38 -14.77 -3.32
N ALA A 36 16.14 -13.74 -2.89
CA ALA A 36 16.66 -13.66 -1.52
C ALA A 36 15.52 -13.55 -0.50
N ARG A 37 14.50 -12.72 -0.76
CA ARG A 37 13.29 -12.59 0.09
C ARG A 37 12.58 -13.94 0.26
N ARG A 38 12.41 -14.72 -0.81
CA ARG A 38 11.79 -16.06 -0.71
C ARG A 38 12.59 -17.06 0.12
N ARG A 39 13.87 -16.84 0.33
CA ARG A 39 14.75 -17.68 1.18
C ARG A 39 14.87 -17.19 2.61
N LEU A 40 14.25 -16.06 2.96
CA LEU A 40 14.25 -15.60 4.35
C LEU A 40 13.58 -16.65 5.25
N PRO A 41 14.14 -16.90 6.43
CA PRO A 41 13.44 -17.69 7.43
C PRO A 41 12.14 -16.97 7.87
N PRO A 42 11.21 -17.67 8.51
CA PRO A 42 10.04 -17.05 9.09
C PRO A 42 10.43 -15.87 9.99
N GLY A 43 9.68 -14.78 9.91
CA GLY A 43 9.86 -13.61 10.76
C GLY A 43 9.39 -13.87 12.20
N GLY A 44 9.25 -12.78 12.97
CA GLY A 44 8.76 -12.86 14.33
C GLY A 44 7.30 -13.35 14.40
N ILE A 45 6.98 -14.07 15.48
CA ILE A 45 5.60 -14.47 15.78
C ILE A 45 4.80 -13.23 16.15
N VAL A 46 3.56 -13.15 15.69
CA VAL A 46 2.61 -12.11 16.12
C VAL A 46 2.27 -12.38 17.59
N PRO A 47 2.57 -11.43 18.53
CA PRO A 47 2.55 -11.73 19.95
C PRO A 47 1.14 -11.87 20.54
N GLN A 48 0.12 -11.39 19.84
CA GLN A 48 -1.28 -11.45 20.29
C GLN A 48 -2.22 -11.39 19.10
N ASP A 49 -3.43 -11.89 19.29
CA ASP A 49 -4.50 -11.80 18.30
C ASP A 49 -5.16 -10.42 18.37
N TYR A 50 -4.66 -9.48 17.59
CA TYR A 50 -5.11 -8.08 17.61
C TYR A 50 -6.56 -7.93 17.20
N MET A 51 -7.29 -7.06 17.92
CA MET A 51 -8.66 -6.68 17.60
C MET A 51 -8.71 -5.48 16.66
N PHE A 52 -9.64 -5.53 15.72
CA PHE A 52 -9.98 -4.46 14.79
C PHE A 52 -11.49 -4.20 14.82
N GLN A 53 -11.90 -2.99 14.47
CA GLN A 53 -13.27 -2.72 14.09
C GLN A 53 -13.38 -2.81 12.56
N ALA A 54 -14.38 -3.49 12.07
CA ALA A 54 -14.63 -3.68 10.65
C ALA A 54 -16.13 -3.59 10.34
N GLN A 55 -16.48 -3.43 9.08
CA GLN A 55 -17.87 -3.59 8.65
C GLN A 55 -18.18 -5.07 8.46
N ASP A 56 -19.26 -5.53 9.07
CA ASP A 56 -19.77 -6.88 8.84
C ASP A 56 -20.48 -7.02 7.47
N PRO A 57 -20.78 -8.23 7.01
CA PRO A 57 -21.48 -8.45 5.74
C PRO A 57 -22.88 -7.84 5.68
N GLY A 58 -23.52 -7.60 6.83
CA GLY A 58 -24.83 -6.95 6.93
C GLY A 58 -24.77 -5.42 6.92
N GLY A 59 -23.56 -4.84 6.89
CA GLY A 59 -23.31 -3.41 6.88
C GLY A 59 -23.17 -2.79 8.28
N GLY A 60 -23.29 -3.57 9.35
CA GLY A 60 -23.03 -3.16 10.72
C GLY A 60 -21.55 -3.02 11.03
N LEU A 61 -21.23 -2.57 12.25
CA LEU A 61 -19.86 -2.59 12.77
C LEU A 61 -19.67 -3.79 13.69
N ALA A 62 -18.56 -4.49 13.50
CA ALA A 62 -18.19 -5.64 14.32
C ALA A 62 -16.72 -5.54 14.76
N GLU A 63 -16.41 -6.17 15.88
CA GLU A 63 -15.03 -6.45 16.26
C GLU A 63 -14.56 -7.72 15.55
N VAL A 64 -13.38 -7.64 14.94
CA VAL A 64 -12.76 -8.73 14.18
C VAL A 64 -11.35 -8.96 14.68
N ARG A 65 -10.98 -10.19 14.97
CA ARG A 65 -9.61 -10.57 15.34
C ARG A 65 -8.72 -10.67 14.11
N LEU A 66 -7.43 -10.47 14.28
CA LEU A 66 -6.45 -10.67 13.22
C LEU A 66 -6.57 -12.08 12.60
N SER A 67 -6.76 -13.11 13.44
CA SER A 67 -6.93 -14.49 13.00
C SER A 67 -8.18 -14.70 12.14
N GLU A 68 -9.23 -13.92 12.34
CA GLU A 68 -10.49 -13.98 11.60
C GLU A 68 -10.43 -13.31 10.22
N LEU A 69 -9.35 -12.59 9.93
CA LEU A 69 -9.10 -12.02 8.60
C LEU A 69 -8.62 -13.07 7.58
N PHE A 70 -8.41 -14.32 8.02
CA PHE A 70 -8.00 -15.41 7.15
C PHE A 70 -9.23 -16.20 6.68
N ALA A 71 -9.50 -16.18 5.39
CA ALA A 71 -10.53 -17.01 4.79
C ALA A 71 -10.09 -18.49 4.77
N PRO A 72 -11.02 -19.43 4.81
CA PRO A 72 -10.70 -20.86 4.72
C PRO A 72 -9.81 -21.19 3.52
N GLY A 73 -8.77 -21.98 3.74
CA GLY A 73 -7.84 -22.41 2.72
C GLY A 73 -6.78 -21.39 2.31
N LYS A 74 -6.68 -20.25 3.02
CA LYS A 74 -5.64 -19.23 2.79
C LYS A 74 -4.87 -18.96 4.08
N ASP A 75 -3.57 -19.09 4.00
CA ASP A 75 -2.60 -18.96 5.10
C ASP A 75 -1.82 -17.64 5.07
N SER A 76 -2.08 -16.81 4.10
CA SER A 76 -1.34 -15.56 3.89
C SER A 76 -2.29 -14.36 3.93
N LEU A 77 -1.88 -13.30 4.64
CA LEU A 77 -2.63 -12.05 4.78
C LEU A 77 -1.72 -10.86 4.44
N LEU A 78 -2.17 -10.05 3.49
CA LEU A 78 -1.58 -8.76 3.18
C LEU A 78 -2.41 -7.66 3.85
N ILE A 79 -1.81 -6.93 4.78
CA ILE A 79 -2.43 -5.76 5.41
C ILE A 79 -1.75 -4.50 4.87
N TYR A 80 -2.52 -3.62 4.25
CA TYR A 80 -2.06 -2.30 3.88
C TYR A 80 -2.43 -1.28 4.96
N SER A 81 -1.42 -0.66 5.56
CA SER A 81 -1.63 0.39 6.57
C SER A 81 -1.79 1.74 5.86
N MET A 82 -3.02 2.19 5.69
CA MET A 82 -3.33 3.48 5.09
C MET A 82 -3.09 4.61 6.09
N MET A 83 -2.42 5.64 5.67
CA MET A 83 -2.37 6.92 6.40
C MET A 83 -3.67 7.69 6.11
N PHE A 84 -4.63 7.62 7.04
CA PHE A 84 -5.86 8.42 6.94
C PHE A 84 -5.67 9.81 7.54
N ARG A 85 -4.83 9.93 8.57
CA ARG A 85 -4.27 11.22 8.96
C ARG A 85 -2.94 11.36 8.23
N ARG A 86 -2.86 12.29 7.31
CA ARG A 86 -1.64 12.54 6.55
C ARG A 86 -0.51 13.08 7.43
N ALA A 87 0.71 13.03 6.94
CA ALA A 87 1.84 13.63 7.62
C ALA A 87 1.64 15.15 7.78
N SER A 88 2.17 15.73 8.84
CA SER A 88 1.99 17.15 9.17
C SER A 88 2.64 18.10 8.14
N ASP A 89 3.58 17.60 7.36
CA ASP A 89 4.31 18.29 6.31
C ASP A 89 3.78 17.96 4.88
N ASP A 90 2.68 17.21 4.78
CA ASP A 90 2.04 16.88 3.50
C ASP A 90 0.99 17.94 3.17
N ASP A 91 1.33 18.84 2.27
CA ASP A 91 0.49 19.94 1.74
C ASP A 91 -0.23 19.56 0.42
N SER A 92 -0.10 18.30 -0.02
CA SER A 92 -0.77 17.82 -1.23
C SER A 92 -2.28 18.05 -1.19
N PRO A 93 -2.93 18.34 -2.33
CA PRO A 93 -4.37 18.54 -2.37
C PRO A 93 -5.15 17.35 -1.79
N GLY A 94 -6.19 17.66 -1.00
CA GLY A 94 -7.14 16.67 -0.49
C GLY A 94 -8.15 16.20 -1.54
N PRO A 95 -9.10 15.32 -1.15
CA PRO A 95 -10.26 15.01 -1.97
C PRO A 95 -11.02 16.28 -2.36
N ARG A 96 -11.59 16.31 -3.56
CA ARG A 96 -12.36 17.49 -4.05
C ARG A 96 -13.84 17.39 -3.71
N ASP A 97 -14.33 16.16 -3.58
CA ASP A 97 -15.76 15.87 -3.44
C ASP A 97 -15.99 14.92 -2.25
N GLY A 98 -17.24 14.86 -1.78
CA GLY A 98 -17.69 13.99 -0.70
C GLY A 98 -17.50 14.58 0.70
N GLN A 99 -17.97 13.86 1.71
CA GLN A 99 -17.87 14.26 3.12
C GLN A 99 -16.40 14.35 3.59
N THR A 100 -15.55 13.52 3.03
CA THR A 100 -14.11 13.50 3.36
C THR A 100 -13.41 14.78 2.91
N ALA A 101 -13.89 15.45 1.87
CA ALA A 101 -13.38 16.74 1.41
C ALA A 101 -13.63 17.88 2.43
N LEU A 102 -14.59 17.71 3.33
CA LEU A 102 -14.93 18.70 4.37
C LEU A 102 -14.01 18.60 5.59
N LEU A 103 -13.16 17.56 5.67
CA LEU A 103 -12.22 17.41 6.77
C LEU A 103 -11.08 18.42 6.67
N PRO A 104 -10.55 18.86 7.82
CA PRO A 104 -9.27 19.55 7.84
C PRO A 104 -8.20 18.74 7.10
N LEU A 105 -7.33 19.40 6.36
CA LEU A 105 -6.33 18.74 5.53
C LEU A 105 -5.49 17.71 6.31
N ALA A 106 -5.07 18.06 7.51
CA ALA A 106 -4.29 17.17 8.40
C ALA A 106 -5.07 15.91 8.86
N GLU A 107 -6.39 15.94 8.81
CA GLU A 107 -7.27 14.81 9.17
C GLU A 107 -7.73 14.01 7.96
N GLY A 108 -7.39 14.46 6.76
CA GLY A 108 -7.76 13.83 5.52
C GLY A 108 -6.91 12.60 5.18
N PRO A 109 -7.35 11.83 4.18
CA PRO A 109 -6.60 10.67 3.68
C PRO A 109 -5.34 11.12 2.93
N CYS A 110 -4.27 10.33 3.06
CA CYS A 110 -3.04 10.54 2.28
C CYS A 110 -3.29 10.29 0.79
N PRO A 111 -2.97 11.25 -0.10
CA PRO A 111 -3.20 11.10 -1.54
C PRO A 111 -2.47 9.93 -2.18
N SER A 112 -1.23 9.66 -1.77
CA SER A 112 -0.44 8.53 -2.28
C SER A 112 -1.04 7.19 -1.86
N CYS A 113 -1.52 7.08 -0.60
CA CYS A 113 -2.24 5.88 -0.15
C CYS A 113 -3.55 5.69 -0.92
N THR A 114 -4.26 6.79 -1.18
CA THR A 114 -5.51 6.76 -1.97
C THR A 114 -5.25 6.25 -3.38
N ALA A 115 -4.27 6.82 -4.09
CA ALA A 115 -3.90 6.38 -5.43
C ALA A 115 -3.45 4.92 -5.48
N PHE A 116 -2.74 4.45 -4.45
CA PHE A 116 -2.37 3.04 -4.34
C PHE A 116 -3.59 2.14 -4.14
N LEU A 117 -4.52 2.53 -3.26
CA LEU A 117 -5.71 1.73 -2.98
C LEU A 117 -6.69 1.72 -4.14
N ASP A 118 -6.80 2.79 -4.93
CA ASP A 118 -7.58 2.81 -6.17
C ASP A 118 -7.09 1.73 -7.14
N GLN A 119 -5.77 1.57 -7.27
CA GLN A 119 -5.16 0.53 -8.11
C GLN A 119 -5.31 -0.86 -7.48
N LEU A 120 -5.12 -0.97 -6.17
CA LEU A 120 -5.23 -2.24 -5.46
C LEU A 120 -6.66 -2.77 -5.50
N ASP A 121 -7.69 -1.93 -5.35
CA ASP A 121 -9.10 -2.35 -5.41
C ASP A 121 -9.42 -3.02 -6.75
N SER A 122 -8.93 -2.46 -7.85
CA SER A 122 -9.08 -3.03 -9.19
C SER A 122 -8.38 -4.40 -9.33
N ALA A 123 -7.23 -4.58 -8.68
CA ALA A 123 -6.45 -5.82 -8.70
C ALA A 123 -6.87 -6.83 -7.61
N ALA A 124 -7.69 -6.40 -6.65
CA ALA A 124 -8.00 -7.18 -5.45
C ALA A 124 -8.68 -8.51 -5.76
N GLU A 125 -9.45 -8.60 -6.83
CA GLU A 125 -10.09 -9.84 -7.26
C GLU A 125 -9.07 -10.92 -7.60
N HIS A 126 -8.04 -10.57 -8.34
CA HIS A 126 -6.97 -11.49 -8.71
C HIS A 126 -6.07 -11.82 -7.51
N ALA A 127 -5.68 -10.80 -6.75
CA ALA A 127 -4.83 -11.00 -5.58
C ALA A 127 -5.51 -11.85 -4.51
N SER A 128 -6.81 -11.64 -4.26
CA SER A 128 -7.57 -12.39 -3.28
C SER A 128 -7.82 -13.86 -3.64
N GLN A 129 -7.49 -14.31 -4.83
CA GLN A 129 -7.45 -15.74 -5.14
C GLN A 129 -6.33 -16.48 -4.38
N ARG A 130 -5.27 -15.78 -4.01
CA ARG A 130 -4.06 -16.36 -3.39
C ARG A 130 -3.84 -15.94 -1.94
N VAL A 131 -4.20 -14.69 -1.60
CA VAL A 131 -3.97 -14.12 -0.28
C VAL A 131 -5.23 -13.46 0.26
N ASN A 132 -5.30 -13.29 1.57
CA ASN A 132 -6.30 -12.40 2.17
C ASN A 132 -5.80 -10.97 2.06
N LEU A 133 -6.71 -10.02 1.86
CA LEU A 133 -6.39 -8.58 1.77
C LEU A 133 -7.16 -7.83 2.84
N ALA A 134 -6.47 -6.97 3.56
CA ALA A 134 -7.08 -6.03 4.49
C ALA A 134 -6.42 -4.64 4.38
N VAL A 135 -7.22 -3.62 4.59
CA VAL A 135 -6.75 -2.23 4.71
C VAL A 135 -7.00 -1.78 6.14
N ALA A 136 -5.96 -1.34 6.82
CA ALA A 136 -6.08 -0.82 8.18
C ALA A 136 -5.70 0.66 8.20
N ALA A 137 -6.44 1.47 8.98
CA ALA A 137 -6.13 2.88 9.19
C ALA A 137 -6.33 3.29 10.64
N LYS A 138 -5.65 4.35 11.07
CA LYS A 138 -5.80 4.98 12.39
C LYS A 138 -6.80 6.14 12.31
N ALA A 139 -8.03 5.86 11.91
CA ALA A 139 -9.12 6.82 11.89
C ALA A 139 -10.41 6.12 12.37
N PRO A 140 -11.43 6.85 12.84
CA PRO A 140 -12.72 6.24 13.15
C PRO A 140 -13.22 5.41 11.98
N ILE A 141 -13.76 4.22 12.28
CA ILE A 141 -14.14 3.25 11.23
C ILE A 141 -15.17 3.85 10.28
N GLU A 142 -16.11 4.65 10.78
CA GLU A 142 -17.14 5.32 9.99
C GLU A 142 -16.51 6.25 8.93
N ARG A 143 -15.44 6.95 9.30
CA ARG A 143 -14.70 7.84 8.38
C ARG A 143 -14.01 7.05 7.27
N ILE A 144 -13.41 5.91 7.62
CA ILE A 144 -12.76 5.03 6.65
C ILE A 144 -13.79 4.46 5.68
N LEU A 145 -14.94 4.00 6.20
CA LEU A 145 -16.01 3.43 5.39
C LEU A 145 -16.68 4.48 4.48
N THR A 146 -16.88 5.69 4.98
CA THR A 146 -17.39 6.81 4.18
C THR A 146 -16.44 7.09 3.01
N PHE A 147 -15.16 7.22 3.28
CA PHE A 147 -14.17 7.47 2.23
C PHE A 147 -14.09 6.31 1.23
N ALA A 148 -14.09 5.08 1.69
CA ALA A 148 -14.11 3.90 0.83
C ALA A 148 -15.33 3.88 -0.10
N ALA A 149 -16.50 4.30 0.41
CA ALA A 149 -17.71 4.43 -0.39
C ALA A 149 -17.60 5.56 -1.42
N GLU A 150 -17.08 6.73 -1.06
CA GLU A 150 -16.82 7.87 -1.95
C GLU A 150 -15.85 7.50 -3.09
N ARG A 151 -14.87 6.63 -2.81
CA ARG A 151 -13.93 6.12 -3.83
C ARG A 151 -14.49 4.95 -4.64
N GLY A 152 -15.63 4.38 -4.26
CA GLY A 152 -16.21 3.22 -4.91
C GLY A 152 -15.43 1.91 -4.69
N TRP A 153 -14.60 1.84 -3.64
CA TRP A 153 -13.87 0.62 -3.31
C TRP A 153 -14.84 -0.50 -2.92
N ARG A 154 -14.75 -1.62 -3.61
CA ARG A 154 -15.72 -2.72 -3.50
C ARG A 154 -15.31 -3.77 -2.47
N ARG A 155 -14.00 -3.93 -2.21
CA ARG A 155 -13.44 -4.96 -1.33
C ARG A 155 -12.99 -4.33 -0.02
N ARG A 156 -13.91 -4.31 0.93
CA ARG A 156 -13.83 -3.54 2.16
C ARG A 156 -13.47 -4.42 3.36
N ALA A 157 -12.27 -4.95 3.41
CA ALA A 157 -11.75 -5.30 4.72
C ALA A 157 -11.07 -4.04 5.31
N CYS A 158 -11.85 -2.96 5.51
CA CYS A 158 -11.37 -1.77 6.18
C CYS A 158 -11.46 -1.98 7.68
N CYS A 159 -10.32 -1.89 8.35
CA CYS A 159 -10.23 -2.12 9.77
C CYS A 159 -9.70 -0.87 10.47
N HIS A 160 -10.40 -0.44 11.53
CA HIS A 160 -9.86 0.49 12.51
C HIS A 160 -9.27 -0.29 13.68
N ARG A 161 -8.07 0.06 14.11
CA ARG A 161 -7.49 -0.47 15.33
C ARG A 161 -7.60 0.56 16.47
N PRO A 162 -8.44 0.34 17.49
CA PRO A 162 -8.38 1.10 18.72
C PRO A 162 -7.11 0.72 19.50
N GLY A 163 -6.35 1.72 19.99
CA GLY A 163 -5.23 1.49 20.87
C GLY A 163 -3.87 1.97 20.37
N PRO A 164 -2.81 1.80 21.18
CA PRO A 164 -1.47 2.24 20.82
C PRO A 164 -1.02 1.52 19.54
N PRO A 165 -0.09 2.14 18.77
CA PRO A 165 0.42 1.51 17.57
C PRO A 165 0.89 0.11 17.91
N ILE A 166 0.68 -0.85 16.99
CA ILE A 166 1.53 -2.04 16.98
C ILE A 166 2.92 -1.44 17.03
N THR A 167 3.62 -1.61 18.13
CA THR A 167 5.02 -1.20 18.20
C THR A 167 5.70 -1.94 17.06
N THR A 168 5.68 -1.32 15.91
CA THR A 168 6.71 -1.60 14.94
C THR A 168 7.97 -1.37 15.74
N THR A 169 8.64 -2.45 16.12
CA THR A 169 10.05 -2.41 16.43
C THR A 169 10.61 -1.40 15.45
N THR A 170 11.03 -0.25 15.98
CA THR A 170 11.44 0.89 15.19
C THR A 170 12.40 0.40 14.12
N TRP A 171 11.89 0.26 12.89
CA TRP A 171 12.77 0.07 11.75
C TRP A 171 13.68 1.29 11.75
N PRO A 172 15.01 1.13 11.87
CA PRO A 172 15.91 2.27 11.84
C PRO A 172 15.60 3.04 10.56
N ARG A 173 15.26 4.32 10.69
CA ARG A 173 15.15 5.17 9.50
C ARG A 173 16.49 5.08 8.78
N PRO A 174 16.50 4.78 7.47
CA PRO A 174 17.72 4.91 6.71
C PRO A 174 18.26 6.33 6.90
N PRO A 175 19.58 6.51 7.03
CA PRO A 175 20.15 7.84 7.15
C PRO A 175 19.64 8.70 5.99
N LYS A 176 19.19 9.92 6.32
CA LYS A 176 18.79 10.88 5.29
C LYS A 176 19.95 10.99 4.31
N ALA A 177 19.72 10.65 3.05
CA ALA A 177 20.67 10.90 2.01
C ALA A 177 21.00 12.40 2.07
N SER A 178 22.27 12.74 2.31
CA SER A 178 22.74 14.10 2.24
C SER A 178 22.46 14.60 0.83
N SER A 179 21.58 15.58 0.70
CA SER A 179 21.35 16.26 -0.57
C SER A 179 22.59 17.07 -0.91
N SER A 180 23.58 16.45 -1.54
CA SER A 180 24.56 17.18 -2.31
C SER A 180 23.84 17.68 -3.55
N ARG A 181 23.51 18.97 -3.53
CA ARG A 181 23.06 19.69 -4.74
C ARG A 181 24.23 19.65 -5.74
N CYS A 182 23.98 19.09 -6.90
CA CYS A 182 24.66 19.50 -8.14
C CYS A 182 23.74 20.45 -8.88
#